data_45d5041f30450e0576e32ce3b79e7dd5
#
_entry.id   45d5041f30450e0576e32ce3b79e7dd5
#
_cell.length_a   1.000
_cell.length_b   1.000
_cell.length_c   1.000
_cell.angle_alpha   90.00
_cell.angle_beta   90.00
_cell.angle_gamma   90.00
#
_symmetry.space_group_name_H-M   'P 1'
#
loop_
_entity.id
_entity.type
_entity.pdbx_description
1 polymer ?
#
loop_
_entity_poly.entity_id
_entity_poly.type
_entity_poly.pdbx_seq_one_letter_code
_entity_poly.pdbx_strand_id
1 'polypeptide(L)'
;GYIYTYSLKIGKQKGGKNITEDYLLDLFKKNNILNHIDNLEYNPLTKDLTITKNPLGFVKTSNSDKKKLEFTSQNMLVAEFKNKLDEIINANGIEIMGKGMTITPHKSLPDNFEKFKDMFIDSKNKMKNNDMFKMRIVGLTSYFRSAQEELMPKYEEDDLKVLEIDMSDFQFGEYQEARIQERKVEKNNKTKK
;
A
#
# COMPACT_ATOMS: atom_id res chain seq x y z
N GLY A 1 -5.78 1.84 2.52
CA GLY A 1 -5.39 2.32 1.20
C GLY A 1 -5.09 1.18 0.22
N TYR A 2 -5.24 1.49 -1.05
CA TYR A 2 -4.89 0.56 -2.12
C TYR A 2 -3.72 1.13 -2.94
N ILE A 3 -2.85 0.23 -3.38
CA ILE A 3 -1.85 0.47 -4.41
C ILE A 3 -2.24 -0.31 -5.65
N TYR A 4 -1.86 0.18 -6.83
CA TYR A 4 -2.20 -0.43 -8.10
C TYR A 4 -0.95 -0.89 -8.81
N THR A 5 -0.98 -2.14 -9.25
CA THR A 5 0.09 -2.74 -10.06
C THR A 5 -0.40 -2.91 -11.49
N TYR A 6 0.40 -2.45 -12.42
CA TYR A 6 0.18 -2.51 -13.87
C TYR A 6 1.12 -3.56 -14.43
N SER A 7 0.57 -4.63 -14.96
CA SER A 7 1.33 -5.75 -15.52
C SER A 7 1.04 -5.89 -17.00
N LEU A 8 2.07 -5.96 -17.81
CA LEU A 8 1.97 -6.13 -19.24
C LEU A 8 3.18 -6.89 -19.79
N LYS A 9 2.99 -7.58 -20.93
CA LYS A 9 4.10 -8.16 -21.68
C LYS A 9 4.53 -7.21 -22.76
N ILE A 10 5.83 -6.90 -22.81
CA ILE A 10 6.40 -6.01 -23.81
C ILE A 10 7.29 -6.81 -24.77
N GLY A 11 7.03 -6.61 -26.06
CA GLY A 11 7.78 -7.22 -27.15
C GLY A 11 9.10 -6.48 -27.45
N LYS A 12 9.56 -6.62 -28.68
CA LYS A 12 10.73 -5.89 -29.15
C LYS A 12 10.38 -4.44 -29.45
N GLN A 13 11.36 -3.57 -29.28
CA GLN A 13 11.25 -2.19 -29.75
C GLN A 13 11.44 -2.17 -31.28
N LYS A 14 10.72 -1.30 -31.98
CA LYS A 14 10.97 -1.03 -33.39
C LYS A 14 12.42 -0.60 -33.57
N GLY A 15 13.18 -1.32 -34.43
CA GLY A 15 14.62 -1.09 -34.59
C GLY A 15 15.52 -2.10 -33.89
N GLY A 16 14.96 -3.13 -33.23
CA GLY A 16 15.71 -4.29 -32.72
C GLY A 16 16.52 -4.07 -31.46
N LYS A 17 16.38 -2.93 -30.77
CA LYS A 17 17.06 -2.67 -29.49
C LYS A 17 16.50 -3.57 -28.39
N ASN A 18 17.40 -4.10 -27.57
CA ASN A 18 17.00 -4.85 -26.40
C ASN A 18 16.43 -3.89 -25.34
N ILE A 19 15.26 -4.24 -24.82
CA ILE A 19 14.65 -3.52 -23.72
C ILE A 19 15.28 -4.02 -22.42
N THR A 20 15.78 -3.09 -21.63
CA THR A 20 16.34 -3.34 -20.29
C THR A 20 15.56 -2.52 -19.26
N GLU A 21 15.69 -2.88 -18.00
CA GLU A 21 15.08 -2.12 -16.91
C GLU A 21 15.57 -0.67 -16.87
N ASP A 22 16.89 -0.47 -17.03
CA ASP A 22 17.51 0.85 -17.08
C ASP A 22 16.95 1.71 -18.23
N TYR A 23 16.76 1.10 -19.41
CA TYR A 23 16.14 1.79 -20.53
C TYR A 23 14.71 2.24 -20.20
N LEU A 24 13.93 1.41 -19.55
CA LEU A 24 12.55 1.74 -19.14
C LEU A 24 12.54 2.84 -18.07
N LEU A 25 13.46 2.79 -17.10
CA LEU A 25 13.62 3.84 -16.10
C LEU A 25 13.94 5.19 -16.73
N ASP A 26 14.90 5.23 -17.66
CA ASP A 26 15.26 6.44 -18.40
C ASP A 26 14.10 6.96 -19.25
N LEU A 27 13.39 6.05 -19.89
CA LEU A 27 12.21 6.38 -20.70
C LEU A 27 11.12 7.05 -19.84
N PHE A 28 10.79 6.48 -18.69
CA PHE A 28 9.79 7.02 -17.78
C PHE A 28 10.24 8.30 -17.10
N LYS A 29 11.54 8.46 -16.86
CA LYS A 29 12.13 9.70 -16.35
C LYS A 29 11.97 10.84 -17.37
N LYS A 30 12.31 10.61 -18.64
CA LYS A 30 12.15 11.59 -19.72
C LYS A 30 10.70 12.04 -19.92
N ASN A 31 9.75 11.17 -19.66
CA ASN A 31 8.32 11.46 -19.78
C ASN A 31 7.68 11.94 -18.47
N ASN A 32 8.46 12.27 -17.47
CA ASN A 32 8.00 12.79 -16.16
C ASN A 32 6.97 11.91 -15.43
N ILE A 33 6.99 10.58 -15.67
CA ILE A 33 6.09 9.64 -15.01
C ILE A 33 6.78 8.87 -13.89
N LEU A 34 8.11 8.84 -13.87
CA LEU A 34 8.90 8.07 -12.90
C LEU A 34 8.59 8.47 -11.45
N ASN A 35 8.27 9.73 -11.22
CA ASN A 35 7.93 10.24 -9.88
C ASN A 35 6.63 9.64 -9.32
N HIS A 36 5.78 9.09 -10.16
CA HIS A 36 4.54 8.40 -9.77
C HIS A 36 4.71 6.89 -9.60
N ILE A 37 5.90 6.36 -9.89
CA ILE A 37 6.20 4.92 -9.83
C ILE A 37 6.82 4.59 -8.48
N ASP A 38 6.20 3.68 -7.72
CA ASP A 38 6.75 3.12 -6.50
C ASP A 38 7.84 2.09 -6.80
N ASN A 39 7.50 1.08 -7.60
CA ASN A 39 8.40 0.01 -8.00
C ASN A 39 8.24 -0.29 -9.49
N LEU A 40 9.33 -0.68 -10.14
CA LEU A 40 9.37 -1.13 -11.51
C LEU A 40 10.24 -2.39 -11.56
N GLU A 41 9.71 -3.44 -12.14
CA GLU A 41 10.39 -4.71 -12.35
C GLU A 41 10.20 -5.14 -13.81
N TYR A 42 11.28 -5.49 -14.46
CA TYR A 42 11.25 -6.03 -15.81
C TYR A 42 12.00 -7.36 -15.88
N ASN A 43 11.30 -8.40 -16.32
CA ASN A 43 11.91 -9.69 -16.56
C ASN A 43 12.20 -9.86 -18.08
N PRO A 44 13.47 -9.81 -18.51
CA PRO A 44 13.83 -9.91 -19.92
C PRO A 44 13.56 -11.30 -20.52
N LEU A 45 13.48 -12.36 -19.72
CA LEU A 45 13.22 -13.72 -20.19
C LEU A 45 11.74 -13.92 -20.51
N THR A 46 10.87 -13.55 -19.58
CA THR A 46 9.41 -13.66 -19.75
C THR A 46 8.79 -12.45 -20.42
N LYS A 47 9.57 -11.36 -20.55
CA LYS A 47 9.14 -10.04 -21.09
C LYS A 47 8.01 -9.40 -20.29
N ASP A 48 7.87 -9.78 -19.04
CA ASP A 48 6.88 -9.22 -18.15
C ASP A 48 7.41 -7.92 -17.54
N LEU A 49 6.67 -6.85 -17.73
CA LEU A 49 6.88 -5.56 -17.07
C LEU A 49 5.82 -5.37 -16.01
N THR A 50 6.25 -5.12 -14.79
CA THR A 50 5.38 -4.85 -13.65
C THR A 50 5.72 -3.48 -13.06
N ILE A 51 4.74 -2.61 -13.00
CA ILE A 51 4.88 -1.24 -12.49
C ILE A 51 3.90 -1.05 -11.34
N THR A 52 4.40 -0.69 -10.17
CA THR A 52 3.56 -0.32 -9.03
C THR A 52 3.50 1.20 -8.91
N LYS A 53 2.29 1.75 -8.89
CA LYS A 53 2.05 3.18 -8.75
C LYS A 53 2.13 3.60 -7.28
N ASN A 54 2.68 4.79 -7.01
CA ASN A 54 2.60 5.40 -5.68
C ASN A 54 1.14 5.51 -5.18
N PRO A 55 0.92 5.51 -3.87
CA PRO A 55 -0.38 5.85 -3.31
C PRO A 55 -0.90 7.17 -3.87
N LEU A 56 -2.22 7.28 -3.99
CA LEU A 56 -2.87 8.47 -4.52
C LEU A 56 -2.50 9.71 -3.68
N GLY A 57 -2.12 10.79 -4.34
CA GLY A 57 -1.70 12.02 -3.68
C GLY A 57 -0.22 12.13 -3.34
N PHE A 58 0.60 11.12 -3.70
CA PHE A 58 2.02 11.12 -3.39
C PHE A 58 2.88 10.97 -4.63
N VAL A 59 3.97 11.75 -4.67
CA VAL A 59 5.01 11.67 -5.70
C VAL A 59 6.39 11.57 -5.06
N LYS A 60 7.32 10.94 -5.75
CA LYS A 60 8.73 10.90 -5.34
C LYS A 60 9.40 12.22 -5.72
N THR A 61 10.11 12.83 -4.78
CA THR A 61 10.92 14.02 -5.06
C THR A 61 12.25 13.62 -5.66
N SER A 62 12.64 14.33 -6.72
CA SER A 62 13.89 14.05 -7.47
C SER A 62 15.16 14.57 -6.77
N ASN A 63 15.03 15.30 -5.68
CA ASN A 63 16.15 16.01 -5.05
C ASN A 63 16.73 15.19 -3.91
N SER A 64 17.98 14.79 -4.13
CA SER A 64 18.90 14.14 -3.19
C SER A 64 18.72 12.64 -2.94
N ASP A 65 19.80 12.00 -2.47
CA ASP A 65 20.04 10.58 -2.20
C ASP A 65 19.00 9.87 -1.29
N LYS A 66 17.97 10.55 -0.89
CA LYS A 66 16.86 9.99 -0.10
C LYS A 66 15.57 10.09 -0.92
N LYS A 67 15.11 8.94 -1.43
CA LYS A 67 13.79 8.78 -2.03
C LYS A 67 12.71 9.22 -1.03
N LYS A 68 12.28 10.48 -1.11
CA LYS A 68 11.26 11.04 -0.23
C LYS A 68 9.95 11.15 -0.99
N LEU A 69 8.85 10.72 -0.38
CA LEU A 69 7.52 10.96 -0.90
C LEU A 69 7.03 12.33 -0.41
N GLU A 70 6.47 13.09 -1.30
CA GLU A 70 5.82 14.36 -0.99
C GLU A 70 4.35 14.30 -1.40
N PHE A 71 3.52 14.96 -0.61
CA PHE A 71 2.12 15.12 -0.94
C PHE A 71 1.97 16.10 -2.10
N THR A 72 1.15 15.74 -3.08
CA THR A 72 0.83 16.61 -4.21
C THR A 72 -0.67 16.75 -4.36
N SER A 73 -1.10 17.97 -4.70
CA SER A 73 -2.48 18.22 -5.12
C SER A 73 -2.77 17.69 -6.54
N GLN A 74 -1.72 17.43 -7.32
CA GLN A 74 -1.85 16.83 -8.66
C GLN A 74 -1.97 15.32 -8.53
N ASN A 75 -3.19 14.86 -8.38
CA ASN A 75 -3.49 13.43 -8.29
C ASN A 75 -3.64 12.85 -9.69
N MET A 76 -2.69 12.00 -10.09
CA MET A 76 -2.86 11.19 -11.30
C MET A 76 -3.74 9.98 -10.96
N LEU A 77 -4.94 9.93 -11.53
CA LEU A 77 -5.87 8.82 -11.32
C LEU A 77 -5.34 7.53 -11.97
N VAL A 78 -5.94 6.39 -11.59
CA VAL A 78 -5.54 5.06 -12.08
C VAL A 78 -5.66 4.96 -13.60
N ALA A 79 -6.76 5.49 -14.15
CA ALA A 79 -7.00 5.48 -15.59
C ALA A 79 -6.06 6.42 -16.36
N GLU A 80 -5.79 7.61 -15.82
CA GLU A 80 -4.84 8.56 -16.41
C GLU A 80 -3.42 8.00 -16.45
N PHE A 81 -3.00 7.35 -15.38
CA PHE A 81 -1.69 6.71 -15.30
C PHE A 81 -1.56 5.58 -16.34
N LYS A 82 -2.62 4.76 -16.49
CA LYS A 82 -2.66 3.73 -17.53
C LYS A 82 -2.52 4.34 -18.93
N ASN A 83 -3.33 5.34 -19.25
CA ASN A 83 -3.32 5.97 -20.57
C ASN A 83 -1.93 6.56 -20.87
N LYS A 84 -1.31 7.20 -19.90
CA LYS A 84 0.01 7.78 -20.05
C LYS A 84 1.11 6.72 -20.23
N LEU A 85 1.01 5.58 -19.55
CA LEU A 85 1.89 4.43 -19.81
C LEU A 85 1.72 3.88 -21.22
N ASP A 86 0.48 3.69 -21.67
CA ASP A 86 0.17 3.19 -23.00
C ASP A 86 0.70 4.15 -24.09
N GLU A 87 0.52 5.48 -23.92
CA GLU A 87 1.08 6.49 -24.80
C GLU A 87 2.61 6.43 -24.88
N ILE A 88 3.30 6.36 -23.76
CA ILE A 88 4.76 6.33 -23.70
C ILE A 88 5.29 5.07 -24.38
N ILE A 89 4.71 3.91 -24.11
CA ILE A 89 5.12 2.63 -24.68
C ILE A 89 4.92 2.63 -26.18
N ASN A 90 3.74 3.05 -26.65
CA ASN A 90 3.41 3.09 -28.08
C ASN A 90 4.25 4.12 -28.84
N ALA A 91 4.43 5.34 -28.30
CA ALA A 91 5.23 6.39 -28.91
C ALA A 91 6.69 5.99 -29.12
N ASN A 92 7.23 5.13 -28.26
CA ASN A 92 8.59 4.61 -28.38
C ASN A 92 8.70 3.30 -29.17
N GLY A 93 7.61 2.90 -29.80
CA GLY A 93 7.57 1.73 -30.69
C GLY A 93 7.81 0.41 -29.95
N ILE A 94 7.48 0.36 -28.67
CA ILE A 94 7.50 -0.87 -27.87
C ILE A 94 6.19 -1.60 -28.10
N GLU A 95 6.28 -2.83 -28.56
CA GLU A 95 5.09 -3.66 -28.81
C GLU A 95 4.54 -4.19 -27.50
N ILE A 96 3.23 -4.04 -27.27
CA ILE A 96 2.51 -4.67 -26.16
C ILE A 96 1.98 -6.01 -26.66
N MET A 97 2.42 -7.08 -26.01
CA MET A 97 2.05 -8.46 -26.35
C MET A 97 0.82 -8.92 -25.56
N GLY A 98 0.03 -9.81 -26.19
CA GLY A 98 -1.07 -10.49 -25.50
C GLY A 98 -2.30 -9.62 -25.26
N LYS A 99 -2.91 -9.75 -24.10
CA LYS A 99 -4.20 -9.10 -23.76
C LYS A 99 -4.09 -7.61 -23.36
N GLY A 100 -2.91 -7.00 -23.54
CA GLY A 100 -2.68 -5.63 -23.10
C GLY A 100 -2.30 -5.51 -21.62
N MET A 101 -2.49 -4.31 -21.07
CA MET A 101 -2.13 -3.99 -19.69
C MET A 101 -3.22 -4.44 -18.71
N THR A 102 -2.83 -5.22 -17.72
CA THR A 102 -3.70 -5.63 -16.60
C THR A 102 -3.44 -4.75 -15.39
N ILE A 103 -4.49 -4.26 -14.75
CA ILE A 103 -4.41 -3.46 -13.53
C ILE A 103 -4.93 -4.29 -12.36
N THR A 104 -4.11 -4.48 -11.35
CA THR A 104 -4.46 -5.24 -10.16
C THR A 104 -4.40 -4.35 -8.92
N PRO A 105 -5.50 -4.17 -8.19
CA PRO A 105 -5.48 -3.46 -6.92
C PRO A 105 -4.92 -4.36 -5.82
N HIS A 106 -4.04 -3.82 -4.99
CA HIS A 106 -3.50 -4.48 -3.81
C HIS A 106 -3.72 -3.60 -2.59
N LYS A 107 -3.92 -4.21 -1.43
CA LYS A 107 -3.86 -3.46 -0.17
C LYS A 107 -2.45 -2.94 0.06
N SER A 108 -2.32 -1.74 0.60
CA SER A 108 -1.03 -1.09 0.84
C SER A 108 -0.12 -1.93 1.75
N LEU A 109 -0.71 -2.61 2.72
CA LEU A 109 -0.03 -3.56 3.59
C LEU A 109 -0.70 -4.94 3.50
N PRO A 110 0.05 -6.04 3.67
CA PRO A 110 -0.52 -7.38 3.74
C PRO A 110 -1.48 -7.52 4.93
N ASP A 111 -2.63 -8.16 4.71
CA ASP A 111 -3.59 -8.46 5.77
C ASP A 111 -3.15 -9.63 6.65
N ASN A 112 -2.37 -10.55 6.07
CA ASN A 112 -1.89 -11.72 6.76
C ASN A 112 -0.58 -11.39 7.49
N PHE A 113 -0.53 -11.72 8.79
CA PHE A 113 0.64 -11.46 9.64
C PHE A 113 1.91 -12.13 9.10
N GLU A 114 1.84 -13.37 8.62
CA GLU A 114 2.99 -14.09 8.09
C GLU A 114 3.57 -13.37 6.86
N LYS A 115 2.71 -12.95 5.92
CA LYS A 115 3.13 -12.16 4.75
C LYS A 115 3.70 -10.81 5.15
N PHE A 116 3.14 -10.16 6.17
CA PHE A 116 3.68 -8.92 6.70
C PHE A 116 5.07 -9.13 7.30
N LYS A 117 5.23 -10.18 8.11
CA LYS A 117 6.51 -10.56 8.71
C LYS A 117 7.56 -10.87 7.64
N ASP A 118 7.21 -11.68 6.64
CA ASP A 118 8.10 -12.03 5.54
C ASP A 118 8.54 -10.80 4.74
N MET A 119 7.69 -9.80 4.60
CA MET A 119 7.98 -8.60 3.82
C MET A 119 8.78 -7.56 4.61
N PHE A 120 8.49 -7.37 5.90
CA PHE A 120 8.97 -6.23 6.69
C PHE A 120 9.80 -6.58 7.92
N ILE A 121 9.90 -7.84 8.32
CA ILE A 121 10.64 -8.26 9.51
C ILE A 121 11.72 -9.27 9.13
N ASP A 122 12.93 -9.06 9.59
CA ASP A 122 14.03 -9.99 9.37
C ASP A 122 14.08 -11.12 10.43
N SER A 123 15.01 -12.06 10.26
CA SER A 123 15.22 -13.17 11.20
C SER A 123 15.64 -12.73 12.61
N LYS A 124 16.08 -11.49 12.78
CA LYS A 124 16.48 -10.89 14.06
C LYS A 124 15.38 -10.00 14.66
N ASN A 125 14.16 -10.11 14.18
CA ASN A 125 13.00 -9.28 14.55
C ASN A 125 13.23 -7.76 14.35
N LYS A 126 14.09 -7.38 13.39
CA LYS A 126 14.28 -5.99 12.99
C LYS A 126 13.51 -5.70 11.72
N MET A 127 13.12 -4.45 11.58
CA MET A 127 12.41 -4.01 10.37
C MET A 127 13.35 -4.01 9.17
N LYS A 128 12.97 -4.72 8.12
CA LYS A 128 13.56 -4.66 6.78
C LYS A 128 12.63 -3.92 5.83
N ASN A 129 13.12 -3.48 4.68
CA ASN A 129 12.36 -2.72 3.68
C ASN A 129 11.67 -1.46 4.27
N ASN A 130 12.38 -0.79 5.18
CA ASN A 130 11.86 0.34 5.98
C ASN A 130 11.30 1.46 5.08
N ASP A 131 11.98 1.80 3.99
CA ASP A 131 11.53 2.86 3.09
C ASP A 131 10.23 2.48 2.36
N MET A 132 10.12 1.23 1.92
CA MET A 132 8.87 0.71 1.34
C MET A 132 7.74 0.74 2.37
N PHE A 133 8.01 0.33 3.61
CA PHE A 133 7.02 0.38 4.69
C PHE A 133 6.54 1.81 4.93
N LYS A 134 7.47 2.75 5.10
CA LYS A 134 7.14 4.17 5.28
C LYS A 134 6.28 4.73 4.14
N MET A 135 6.63 4.39 2.89
CA MET A 135 5.84 4.82 1.73
C MET A 135 4.42 4.24 1.74
N ARG A 136 4.24 3.02 2.19
CA ARG A 136 2.95 2.34 2.19
C ARG A 136 2.02 2.73 3.32
N ILE A 137 2.56 3.20 4.46
CA ILE A 137 1.75 3.72 5.57
C ILE A 137 1.36 5.19 5.40
N VAL A 138 1.96 5.89 4.45
CA VAL A 138 1.60 7.29 4.17
C VAL A 138 0.12 7.38 3.82
N GLY A 139 -0.60 8.24 4.53
CA GLY A 139 -2.05 8.41 4.40
C GLY A 139 -2.91 7.36 5.11
N LEU A 140 -2.31 6.33 5.72
CA LEU A 140 -3.02 5.37 6.58
C LEU A 140 -3.03 5.82 8.05
N THR A 141 -2.09 6.68 8.42
CA THR A 141 -1.97 7.23 9.77
C THR A 141 -2.12 8.74 9.69
N SER A 142 -2.90 9.31 10.59
CA SER A 142 -2.96 10.76 10.79
C SER A 142 -2.17 11.12 12.05
N TYR A 143 -1.32 12.10 11.94
CA TYR A 143 -0.58 12.64 13.05
C TYR A 143 -0.86 14.14 13.15
N PHE A 144 -1.37 14.56 14.27
CA PHE A 144 -1.54 15.97 14.59
C PHE A 144 -0.37 16.41 15.46
N ARG A 145 0.51 17.23 14.93
CA ARG A 145 1.55 17.87 15.71
C ARG A 145 0.96 19.14 16.30
N SER A 146 0.49 19.04 17.53
CA SER A 146 0.14 20.22 18.30
C SER A 146 1.42 20.90 18.79
N ALA A 147 1.52 22.20 18.58
CA ALA A 147 2.52 23.02 19.25
C ALA A 147 2.23 23.16 20.76
N GLN A 148 1.08 22.69 21.20
CA GLN A 148 0.57 22.76 22.56
C GLN A 148 0.40 21.35 23.13
N GLU A 149 1.51 20.67 23.41
CA GLU A 149 1.48 19.38 24.14
C GLU A 149 0.75 19.50 25.48
N GLU A 150 0.70 20.71 26.04
CA GLU A 150 -0.01 21.02 27.28
C GLU A 150 -1.53 20.87 27.19
N LEU A 151 -2.11 20.95 25.96
CA LEU A 151 -3.54 20.75 25.73
C LEU A 151 -3.92 19.29 25.46
N MET A 152 -2.93 18.41 25.34
CA MET A 152 -3.21 16.97 25.18
C MET A 152 -3.43 16.35 26.54
N PRO A 153 -4.43 15.45 26.70
CA PRO A 153 -4.61 14.71 27.93
C PRO A 153 -3.34 13.92 28.22
N LYS A 154 -2.80 14.10 29.42
CA LYS A 154 -1.65 13.35 29.91
C LYS A 154 -2.16 12.06 30.53
N TYR A 155 -1.46 10.97 30.25
CA TYR A 155 -1.70 9.72 30.94
C TYR A 155 -0.98 9.78 32.29
N GLU A 156 -1.73 9.72 33.41
CA GLU A 156 -1.20 9.64 34.75
C GLU A 156 -1.23 8.17 35.20
N GLU A 157 -0.05 7.53 35.25
CA GLU A 157 0.05 6.10 35.57
C GLU A 157 -0.34 5.80 37.04
N ASP A 158 -0.17 6.79 37.94
CA ASP A 158 -0.35 6.61 39.38
C ASP A 158 -1.81 6.72 39.83
N ASP A 159 -2.73 7.15 38.99
CA ASP A 159 -4.12 7.45 39.35
C ASP A 159 -5.14 6.64 38.57
N LEU A 160 -4.89 5.34 38.38
CA LEU A 160 -5.86 4.45 37.75
C LEU A 160 -7.09 4.30 38.66
N LYS A 161 -8.09 5.17 38.47
CA LYS A 161 -9.38 5.05 39.17
C LYS A 161 -10.27 4.13 38.37
N VAL A 162 -10.55 2.97 38.93
CA VAL A 162 -11.60 2.09 38.41
C VAL A 162 -12.95 2.63 38.90
N LEU A 163 -13.73 3.18 38.00
CA LEU A 163 -15.12 3.58 38.25
C LEU A 163 -16.04 2.43 37.90
N GLU A 164 -16.62 1.80 38.90
CA GLU A 164 -17.69 0.83 38.67
C GLU A 164 -18.99 1.60 38.47
N ILE A 165 -19.58 1.42 37.28
CA ILE A 165 -20.85 2.05 36.93
C ILE A 165 -21.83 0.93 36.62
N ASP A 166 -22.96 0.94 37.30
CA ASP A 166 -24.03 0.00 37.05
C ASP A 166 -24.61 0.19 35.63
N MET A 167 -24.84 -0.93 34.95
CA MET A 167 -25.50 -0.89 33.66
C MET A 167 -26.95 -0.44 33.84
N SER A 168 -27.45 0.38 32.91
CA SER A 168 -28.89 0.64 32.84
C SER A 168 -29.62 -0.66 32.48
N ASP A 169 -30.94 -0.73 32.82
CA ASP A 169 -31.76 -1.91 32.52
C ASP A 169 -31.75 -2.26 31.04
N PHE A 170 -31.70 -1.26 30.16
CA PHE A 170 -31.56 -1.46 28.71
C PHE A 170 -30.22 -2.10 28.36
N GLN A 171 -29.10 -1.55 28.85
CA GLN A 171 -27.77 -2.09 28.60
C GLN A 171 -27.60 -3.52 29.14
N PHE A 172 -28.19 -3.79 30.31
CA PHE A 172 -28.17 -5.10 30.92
C PHE A 172 -28.99 -6.13 30.10
N GLY A 173 -30.14 -5.70 29.55
CA GLY A 173 -30.92 -6.53 28.66
C GLY A 173 -30.17 -6.94 27.39
N GLU A 174 -29.57 -5.97 26.70
CA GLU A 174 -28.75 -6.23 25.51
C GLU A 174 -27.53 -7.11 25.82
N TYR A 175 -26.87 -6.87 26.94
CA TYR A 175 -25.77 -7.72 27.41
C TYR A 175 -26.21 -9.17 27.64
N GLN A 176 -27.37 -9.37 28.29
CA GLN A 176 -27.88 -10.71 28.54
C GLN A 176 -28.22 -11.45 27.24
N GLU A 177 -28.82 -10.79 26.27
CA GLU A 177 -29.10 -11.41 24.96
C GLU A 177 -27.81 -11.84 24.25
N ALA A 178 -26.80 -10.98 24.22
CA ALA A 178 -25.50 -11.30 23.67
C ALA A 178 -24.87 -12.53 24.37
N ARG A 179 -24.90 -12.56 25.70
CA ARG A 179 -24.37 -13.69 26.48
C ARG A 179 -25.12 -14.99 26.25
N ILE A 180 -26.43 -14.95 26.03
CA ILE A 180 -27.22 -16.15 25.69
C ILE A 180 -26.78 -16.69 24.32
N GLN A 181 -26.55 -15.84 23.34
CA GLN A 181 -26.08 -16.23 22.03
C GLN A 181 -24.68 -16.86 22.10
N GLU A 182 -23.75 -16.22 22.80
CA GLU A 182 -22.40 -16.75 23.02
C GLU A 182 -22.44 -18.15 23.67
N ARG A 183 -23.20 -18.32 24.72
CA ARG A 183 -23.36 -19.61 25.39
C ARG A 183 -23.94 -20.71 24.50
N LYS A 184 -24.87 -20.36 23.59
CA LYS A 184 -25.39 -21.31 22.59
C LYS A 184 -24.28 -21.75 21.63
N VAL A 185 -23.46 -20.81 21.15
CA VAL A 185 -22.34 -21.11 20.27
C VAL A 185 -21.29 -21.98 21.00
N GLU A 186 -20.95 -21.65 22.22
CA GLU A 186 -20.02 -22.42 23.04
C GLU A 186 -20.48 -23.87 23.27
N LYS A 187 -21.77 -24.06 23.57
CA LYS A 187 -22.36 -25.41 23.71
C LYS A 187 -22.29 -26.22 22.41
N ASN A 188 -22.63 -25.58 21.29
CA ASN A 188 -22.61 -26.22 19.99
C ASN A 188 -21.19 -26.63 19.56
N ASN A 189 -20.18 -25.85 19.95
CA ASN A 189 -18.79 -26.14 19.66
C ASN A 189 -18.22 -27.26 20.56
N LYS A 190 -18.72 -27.39 21.80
CA LYS A 190 -18.33 -28.49 22.69
C LYS A 190 -18.93 -29.85 22.29
N THR A 191 -20.07 -29.85 21.60
CA THR A 191 -20.72 -31.07 21.12
C THR A 191 -20.16 -31.59 19.80
N LYS A 192 -19.28 -30.81 19.13
CA LYS A 192 -18.62 -31.19 17.87
C LYS A 192 -17.20 -31.75 18.06
N LYS A 193 -16.73 -31.89 19.27
CA LYS A 193 -15.50 -32.61 19.64
C LYS A 193 -15.86 -33.98 20.22
#